data_61508b471beb85ef48d65a4f8d5faa84
#
_entry.id   61508b471beb85ef48d65a4f8d5faa84
#
_cell.length_a   1.000
_cell.length_b   1.000
_cell.length_c   1.000
_cell.angle_alpha   90.00
_cell.angle_beta   90.00
_cell.angle_gamma   90.00
#
_symmetry.space_group_name_H-M   'P 1'
#
loop_
_entity.id
_entity.type
_entity.pdbx_description
1 polymer ?
#
loop_
_entity_poly.entity_id
_entity_poly.type
_entity_poly.pdbx_seq_one_letter_code
_entity_poly.pdbx_strand_id
1 'polypeptide(L)'
;MCIRDSKLAQHSLELTKQIREKYSFNYDHSSLGTMKIFRDESSFDKASREVERLSNLGLSFKVLTNQEAVEQEPFLSDVSEKLSGGIIFPDDESGDAYKFCKELEKVIREKGGRIHVNTEVKKILFNKRKVNSVVTDRVEIKASRVVLTSGSWTNNLLKNTRLNLPVKPVKGYSLTLDTSILNDTPKMPIIDEGIHTAFTPLGYSLRVAGTAEFAGFNDDIHQKRIDYLYKTLESIYPTISANLDLDKGALWYGFRPMSPDGMPYIGPTKLSGLFVNTGHGHSGWTLAMGSGDVLADLMLKKQPKIEVKPFLASRAV
;
A
#
# COMPACT_ATOMS: atom_id res chain seq x y z
N MET A 1 -7.06 -3.38 11.98
CA MET A 1 -7.40 -4.21 10.80
C MET A 1 -8.65 -4.99 11.13
N CYS A 2 -9.67 -5.03 10.27
CA CYS A 2 -10.88 -5.79 10.57
C CYS A 2 -10.81 -7.17 9.92
N ILE A 3 -11.60 -8.14 10.43
CA ILE A 3 -11.63 -9.55 9.94
C ILE A 3 -11.80 -9.63 8.41
N ARG A 4 -12.52 -8.68 7.82
CA ARG A 4 -12.79 -8.62 6.38
C ARG A 4 -11.55 -8.28 5.57
N ASP A 5 -10.75 -7.32 6.06
CA ASP A 5 -9.47 -6.94 5.44
C ASP A 5 -8.48 -8.09 5.49
N SER A 6 -8.46 -8.84 6.59
CA SER A 6 -7.52 -9.94 6.80
C SER A 6 -7.68 -11.04 5.74
N LYS A 7 -8.92 -11.42 5.39
CA LYS A 7 -9.15 -12.43 4.35
C LYS A 7 -8.71 -11.96 2.96
N LEU A 8 -8.96 -10.70 2.63
CA LEU A 8 -8.49 -10.13 1.36
C LEU A 8 -6.97 -10.00 1.35
N ALA A 9 -6.36 -9.63 2.47
CA ALA A 9 -4.91 -9.50 2.61
C ALA A 9 -4.20 -10.86 2.48
N GLN A 10 -4.68 -11.90 3.15
CA GLN A 10 -4.15 -13.26 3.03
C GLN A 10 -4.25 -13.78 1.60
N HIS A 11 -5.42 -13.63 0.96
CA HIS A 11 -5.60 -14.00 -0.44
C HIS A 11 -4.66 -13.21 -1.37
N SER A 12 -4.49 -11.92 -1.11
CA SER A 12 -3.58 -11.05 -1.87
C SER A 12 -2.12 -11.49 -1.73
N LEU A 13 -1.68 -11.81 -0.51
CA LEU A 13 -0.32 -12.27 -0.22
C LEU A 13 -0.01 -13.57 -0.99
N GLU A 14 -0.94 -14.55 -0.92
CA GLU A 14 -0.79 -15.81 -1.66
C GLU A 14 -0.64 -15.57 -3.17
N LEU A 15 -1.49 -14.72 -3.75
CA LEU A 15 -1.40 -14.37 -5.17
C LEU A 15 -0.12 -13.62 -5.52
N THR A 16 0.38 -12.78 -4.62
CA THR A 16 1.66 -12.07 -4.81
C THR A 16 2.81 -13.06 -4.87
N LYS A 17 2.84 -14.05 -3.97
CA LYS A 17 3.82 -15.16 -4.00
C LYS A 17 3.75 -15.92 -5.32
N GLN A 18 2.55 -16.35 -5.71
CA GLN A 18 2.33 -17.13 -6.94
C GLN A 18 2.78 -16.37 -8.21
N ILE A 19 2.47 -15.06 -8.33
CA ILE A 19 2.86 -14.31 -9.53
C ILE A 19 4.36 -14.05 -9.55
N ARG A 20 4.98 -13.76 -8.39
CA ARG A 20 6.42 -13.59 -8.26
C ARG A 20 7.16 -14.85 -8.73
N GLU A 21 6.77 -16.02 -8.23
CA GLU A 21 7.38 -17.29 -8.62
C GLU A 21 7.17 -17.62 -10.09
N LYS A 22 5.94 -17.44 -10.58
CA LYS A 22 5.57 -17.77 -11.97
C LYS A 22 6.34 -16.95 -13.00
N TYR A 23 6.64 -15.68 -12.73
CA TYR A 23 7.28 -14.76 -13.67
C TYR A 23 8.66 -14.29 -13.23
N SER A 24 9.18 -14.83 -12.11
CA SER A 24 10.50 -14.48 -11.54
C SER A 24 10.67 -12.97 -11.35
N PHE A 25 9.68 -12.32 -10.74
CA PHE A 25 9.69 -10.88 -10.53
C PHE A 25 10.83 -10.45 -9.62
N ASN A 26 11.55 -9.41 -10.04
CA ASN A 26 12.59 -8.77 -9.24
C ASN A 26 12.14 -7.36 -8.79
N TYR A 27 11.82 -7.21 -7.50
CA TYR A 27 11.30 -5.97 -6.92
C TYR A 27 11.82 -5.72 -5.49
N ASP A 28 13.07 -6.10 -5.21
CA ASP A 28 13.69 -6.01 -3.88
C ASP A 28 12.85 -6.71 -2.79
N HIS A 29 12.31 -7.85 -3.15
CA HIS A 29 11.45 -8.64 -2.27
C HIS A 29 12.22 -9.16 -1.05
N SER A 30 11.56 -9.09 0.12
CA SER A 30 12.00 -9.73 1.36
C SER A 30 10.83 -10.46 2.01
N SER A 31 11.10 -11.66 2.54
CA SER A 31 10.17 -12.51 3.31
C SER A 31 10.62 -12.67 4.77
N LEU A 32 11.33 -11.69 5.31
CA LEU A 32 11.80 -11.69 6.70
C LEU A 32 10.71 -11.27 7.70
N GLY A 33 9.50 -11.04 7.23
CA GLY A 33 8.40 -10.53 8.04
C GLY A 33 8.41 -9.01 8.16
N THR A 34 7.56 -8.50 9.05
CA THR A 34 7.48 -7.09 9.43
C THR A 34 7.39 -7.02 10.94
N MET A 35 8.12 -6.11 11.58
CA MET A 35 8.05 -5.91 13.03
C MET A 35 7.44 -4.54 13.34
N LYS A 36 6.45 -4.53 14.23
CA LYS A 36 5.93 -3.33 14.88
C LYS A 36 6.64 -3.13 16.20
N ILE A 37 7.12 -1.92 16.46
CA ILE A 37 7.76 -1.57 17.74
C ILE A 37 6.92 -0.55 18.49
N PHE A 38 6.99 -0.61 19.82
CA PHE A 38 6.19 0.20 20.72
C PHE A 38 7.12 0.89 21.74
N ARG A 39 6.80 2.16 22.03
CA ARG A 39 7.60 2.99 22.95
C ARG A 39 6.97 3.16 24.33
N ASP A 40 5.71 2.74 24.48
CA ASP A 40 4.99 2.78 25.74
C ASP A 40 4.29 1.44 26.03
N GLU A 41 4.28 1.03 27.30
CA GLU A 41 3.72 -0.24 27.75
C GLU A 41 2.22 -0.36 27.47
N SER A 42 1.45 0.72 27.63
CA SER A 42 0.01 0.70 27.46
C SER A 42 -0.38 0.36 26.03
N SER A 43 0.28 0.99 25.04
CA SER A 43 0.08 0.69 23.61
C SER A 43 0.56 -0.71 23.25
N PHE A 44 1.68 -1.15 23.80
CA PHE A 44 2.22 -2.49 23.60
C PHE A 44 1.30 -3.57 24.13
N ASP A 45 0.83 -3.46 25.36
CA ASP A 45 -0.13 -4.38 25.99
C ASP A 45 -1.45 -4.45 25.23
N LYS A 46 -1.95 -3.29 24.79
CA LYS A 46 -3.18 -3.23 24.00
C LYS A 46 -3.00 -3.96 22.67
N ALA A 47 -1.92 -3.71 21.97
CA ALA A 47 -1.64 -4.34 20.68
C ALA A 47 -1.42 -5.85 20.84
N SER A 48 -0.71 -6.30 21.89
CA SER A 48 -0.49 -7.72 22.18
C SER A 48 -1.80 -8.46 22.40
N ARG A 49 -2.70 -7.91 23.22
CA ARG A 49 -4.05 -8.48 23.41
C ARG A 49 -4.89 -8.50 22.13
N GLU A 50 -4.71 -7.50 21.26
CA GLU A 50 -5.45 -7.44 19.99
C GLU A 50 -4.97 -8.51 19.01
N VAL A 51 -3.66 -8.71 18.85
CA VAL A 51 -3.14 -9.75 17.95
C VAL A 51 -3.45 -11.15 18.44
N GLU A 52 -3.45 -11.38 19.76
CA GLU A 52 -3.90 -12.65 20.36
C GLU A 52 -5.37 -12.97 20.00
N ARG A 53 -6.25 -11.98 20.03
CA ARG A 53 -7.66 -12.15 19.60
C ARG A 53 -7.78 -12.47 18.11
N LEU A 54 -6.85 -11.97 17.29
CA LEU A 54 -6.82 -12.20 15.87
C LEU A 54 -6.13 -13.51 15.46
N SER A 55 -5.47 -14.20 16.39
CA SER A 55 -4.78 -15.49 16.13
C SER A 55 -5.71 -16.55 15.53
N ASN A 56 -6.96 -16.60 15.99
CA ASN A 56 -7.97 -17.52 15.48
C ASN A 56 -8.36 -17.31 14.01
N LEU A 57 -7.86 -16.20 13.38
CA LEU A 57 -8.06 -15.90 11.97
C LEU A 57 -6.90 -16.37 11.07
N GLY A 58 -5.96 -17.16 11.65
CA GLY A 58 -4.79 -17.65 10.92
C GLY A 58 -3.68 -16.63 10.74
N LEU A 59 -3.63 -15.59 11.60
CA LEU A 59 -2.54 -14.62 11.60
C LEU A 59 -1.37 -15.19 12.42
N SER A 60 -0.20 -15.34 11.80
CA SER A 60 1.05 -15.68 12.48
C SER A 60 1.66 -14.41 13.09
N PHE A 61 2.00 -14.47 14.35
CA PHE A 61 2.71 -13.38 15.04
C PHE A 61 3.51 -13.92 16.22
N LYS A 62 4.48 -13.13 16.69
CA LYS A 62 5.19 -13.34 17.95
C LYS A 62 5.30 -12.00 18.67
N VAL A 63 4.92 -11.98 19.95
CA VAL A 63 5.16 -10.85 20.85
C VAL A 63 6.59 -10.96 21.38
N LEU A 64 7.33 -9.88 21.33
CA LEU A 64 8.75 -9.80 21.64
C LEU A 64 8.99 -8.81 22.77
N THR A 65 9.86 -9.15 23.71
CA THR A 65 10.48 -8.18 24.60
C THR A 65 11.35 -7.21 23.79
N ASN A 66 11.81 -6.11 24.41
CA ASN A 66 12.74 -5.19 23.76
C ASN A 66 14.06 -5.88 23.37
N GLN A 67 14.56 -6.79 24.19
CA GLN A 67 15.78 -7.55 23.92
C GLN A 67 15.58 -8.50 22.73
N GLU A 68 14.49 -9.25 22.69
CA GLU A 68 14.16 -10.14 21.57
C GLU A 68 13.94 -9.34 20.27
N ALA A 69 13.38 -8.11 20.34
CA ALA A 69 13.24 -7.25 19.16
C ALA A 69 14.61 -6.84 18.60
N VAL A 70 15.58 -6.52 19.45
CA VAL A 70 16.97 -6.23 19.05
C VAL A 70 17.66 -7.47 18.46
N GLU A 71 17.42 -8.67 19.00
CA GLU A 71 17.93 -9.91 18.42
C GLU A 71 17.42 -10.15 16.99
N GLN A 72 16.17 -9.78 16.72
CA GLN A 72 15.57 -9.87 15.37
C GLN A 72 16.09 -8.78 14.42
N GLU A 73 16.25 -7.54 14.90
CA GLU A 73 16.80 -6.41 14.14
C GLU A 73 17.87 -5.67 14.97
N PRO A 74 19.15 -6.04 14.79
CA PRO A 74 20.24 -5.51 15.61
C PRO A 74 20.41 -3.98 15.56
N PHE A 75 19.95 -3.33 14.48
CA PHE A 75 19.98 -1.87 14.37
C PHE A 75 19.04 -1.15 15.35
N LEU A 76 18.19 -1.88 16.08
CA LEU A 76 17.40 -1.33 17.19
C LEU A 76 18.18 -1.23 18.51
N SER A 77 19.42 -1.74 18.58
CA SER A 77 20.24 -1.70 19.79
C SER A 77 20.43 -0.29 20.34
N ASP A 78 20.62 0.69 19.46
CA ASP A 78 20.83 2.09 19.84
C ASP A 78 19.61 2.72 20.56
N VAL A 79 18.44 2.10 20.44
CA VAL A 79 17.19 2.61 20.98
C VAL A 79 16.45 1.62 21.87
N SER A 80 17.06 0.48 22.17
CA SER A 80 16.44 -0.63 22.90
C SER A 80 15.81 -0.22 24.23
N GLU A 81 16.48 0.66 25.00
CA GLU A 81 15.98 1.18 26.29
C GLU A 81 14.72 2.07 26.15
N LYS A 82 14.44 2.56 24.95
CA LYS A 82 13.26 3.38 24.64
C LYS A 82 12.09 2.55 24.11
N LEU A 83 12.25 1.23 24.01
CA LEU A 83 11.24 0.31 23.51
C LEU A 83 10.61 -0.48 24.66
N SER A 84 9.29 -0.56 24.66
CA SER A 84 8.55 -1.45 25.56
C SER A 84 8.48 -2.88 25.01
N GLY A 85 8.60 -3.05 23.70
CA GLY A 85 8.60 -4.35 23.04
C GLY A 85 8.27 -4.25 21.56
N GLY A 86 8.09 -5.41 20.93
CA GLY A 86 7.75 -5.53 19.53
C GLY A 86 6.75 -6.65 19.25
N ILE A 87 6.11 -6.58 18.09
CA ILE A 87 5.28 -7.66 17.56
C ILE A 87 5.75 -7.93 16.13
N ILE A 88 6.26 -9.14 15.89
CA ILE A 88 6.67 -9.57 14.55
C ILE A 88 5.57 -10.37 13.87
N PHE A 89 5.38 -10.12 12.59
CA PHE A 89 4.48 -10.83 11.67
C PHE A 89 5.35 -11.57 10.64
N PRO A 90 5.73 -12.83 10.89
CA PRO A 90 6.74 -13.53 10.10
C PRO A 90 6.28 -13.86 8.67
N ASP A 91 4.98 -13.93 8.43
CA ASP A 91 4.43 -14.23 7.11
C ASP A 91 4.33 -13.00 6.19
N ASP A 92 4.54 -11.79 6.73
CA ASP A 92 4.52 -10.57 5.96
C ASP A 92 5.69 -10.51 4.97
N GLU A 93 5.45 -9.91 3.82
CA GLU A 93 6.46 -9.68 2.79
C GLU A 93 6.54 -8.19 2.43
N SER A 94 7.74 -7.75 2.14
CA SER A 94 8.00 -6.41 1.65
C SER A 94 8.58 -6.40 0.24
N GLY A 95 8.59 -5.24 -0.40
CA GLY A 95 9.17 -5.06 -1.72
C GLY A 95 8.89 -3.68 -2.30
N ASP A 96 9.60 -3.34 -3.36
CA ASP A 96 9.39 -2.08 -4.05
C ASP A 96 8.17 -2.14 -4.98
N ALA A 97 7.11 -1.45 -4.60
CA ALA A 97 5.85 -1.42 -5.34
C ALA A 97 6.01 -0.87 -6.78
N TYR A 98 6.92 0.08 -6.99
CA TYR A 98 7.18 0.61 -8.32
C TYR A 98 7.83 -0.44 -9.22
N LYS A 99 8.87 -1.13 -8.73
CA LYS A 99 9.52 -2.22 -9.46
C LYS A 99 8.51 -3.35 -9.74
N PHE A 100 7.69 -3.72 -8.76
CA PHE A 100 6.62 -4.71 -8.96
C PHE A 100 5.64 -4.31 -10.07
N CYS A 101 5.20 -3.05 -10.11
CA CYS A 101 4.36 -2.54 -11.19
C CYS A 101 5.05 -2.60 -12.56
N LYS A 102 6.38 -2.36 -12.60
CA LYS A 102 7.16 -2.48 -13.85
C LYS A 102 7.26 -3.92 -14.33
N GLU A 103 7.39 -4.89 -13.42
CA GLU A 103 7.33 -6.30 -13.78
C GLU A 103 5.94 -6.70 -14.30
N LEU A 104 4.86 -6.26 -13.64
CA LEU A 104 3.50 -6.47 -14.14
C LEU A 104 3.28 -5.84 -15.53
N GLU A 105 3.83 -4.66 -15.77
CA GLU A 105 3.76 -4.00 -17.09
C GLU A 105 4.34 -4.89 -18.20
N LYS A 106 5.50 -5.52 -17.96
CA LYS A 106 6.11 -6.45 -18.91
C LYS A 106 5.16 -7.60 -19.24
N VAL A 107 4.63 -8.26 -18.21
CA VAL A 107 3.70 -9.40 -18.38
C VAL A 107 2.43 -8.99 -19.13
N ILE A 108 1.87 -7.79 -18.85
CA ILE A 108 0.69 -7.29 -19.55
C ILE A 108 0.99 -7.13 -21.05
N ARG A 109 2.15 -6.53 -21.40
CA ARG A 109 2.55 -6.33 -22.80
C ARG A 109 2.80 -7.66 -23.52
N GLU A 110 3.48 -8.60 -22.88
CA GLU A 110 3.73 -9.95 -23.42
C GLU A 110 2.44 -10.72 -23.71
N LYS A 111 1.40 -10.46 -22.89
CA LYS A 111 0.06 -11.03 -23.10
C LYS A 111 -0.80 -10.24 -24.10
N GLY A 112 -0.22 -9.28 -24.83
CA GLY A 112 -0.90 -8.49 -25.84
C GLY A 112 -1.69 -7.31 -25.29
N GLY A 113 -1.56 -7.01 -24.00
CA GLY A 113 -2.14 -5.80 -23.38
C GLY A 113 -1.44 -4.53 -23.89
N ARG A 114 -2.20 -3.44 -24.00
CA ARG A 114 -1.67 -2.13 -24.40
C ARG A 114 -1.66 -1.20 -23.19
N ILE A 115 -0.51 -0.54 -22.98
CA ILE A 115 -0.36 0.45 -21.91
C ILE A 115 0.02 1.79 -22.59
N HIS A 116 -0.83 2.78 -22.39
CA HIS A 116 -0.66 4.13 -22.89
C HIS A 116 -0.16 5.02 -21.75
N VAL A 117 1.13 5.29 -21.74
CA VAL A 117 1.76 6.25 -20.80
C VAL A 117 1.60 7.69 -21.32
N ASN A 118 1.74 8.67 -20.44
CA ASN A 118 1.59 10.09 -20.77
C ASN A 118 0.27 10.37 -21.53
N THR A 119 -0.80 9.70 -21.13
CA THR A 119 -2.12 9.80 -21.77
C THR A 119 -3.16 10.05 -20.70
N GLU A 120 -3.67 11.27 -20.65
CA GLU A 120 -4.63 11.67 -19.63
C GLU A 120 -6.05 11.30 -20.03
N VAL A 121 -6.75 10.55 -19.18
CA VAL A 121 -8.17 10.28 -19.34
C VAL A 121 -8.98 11.50 -18.91
N LYS A 122 -9.70 12.12 -19.85
CA LYS A 122 -10.51 13.32 -19.62
C LYS A 122 -11.92 12.99 -19.16
N LYS A 123 -12.57 11.99 -19.77
CA LYS A 123 -13.95 11.58 -19.42
C LYS A 123 -14.28 10.20 -19.94
N ILE A 124 -15.33 9.61 -19.37
CA ILE A 124 -15.98 8.39 -19.85
C ILE A 124 -17.29 8.78 -20.50
N LEU A 125 -17.56 8.27 -21.70
CA LEU A 125 -18.82 8.49 -22.41
C LEU A 125 -19.76 7.31 -22.20
N PHE A 126 -21.04 7.63 -22.05
CA PHE A 126 -22.12 6.68 -21.84
C PHE A 126 -23.21 6.83 -22.90
N ASN A 127 -23.76 5.73 -23.33
CA ASN A 127 -24.99 5.68 -24.09
C ASN A 127 -26.08 4.98 -23.25
N LYS A 128 -27.14 5.67 -22.90
CA LYS A 128 -28.27 5.16 -22.08
C LYS A 128 -27.75 4.43 -20.79
N ARG A 129 -26.84 5.06 -20.06
CA ARG A 129 -26.21 4.52 -18.82
C ARG A 129 -25.28 3.31 -19.02
N LYS A 130 -24.90 2.99 -20.26
CA LYS A 130 -23.89 1.97 -20.58
C LYS A 130 -22.62 2.64 -21.08
N VAL A 131 -21.47 2.15 -20.63
CA VAL A 131 -20.17 2.60 -21.12
C VAL A 131 -20.09 2.47 -22.64
N ASN A 132 -19.61 3.50 -23.32
CA ASN A 132 -19.39 3.55 -24.76
C ASN A 132 -17.91 3.71 -25.13
N SER A 133 -17.23 4.65 -24.47
CA SER A 133 -15.83 4.95 -24.77
C SER A 133 -15.17 5.73 -23.64
N VAL A 134 -13.84 5.78 -23.70
CA VAL A 134 -12.99 6.62 -22.87
C VAL A 134 -12.33 7.67 -23.76
N VAL A 135 -12.47 8.93 -23.39
CA VAL A 135 -11.84 10.05 -24.08
C VAL A 135 -10.58 10.43 -23.35
N THR A 136 -9.47 10.44 -24.06
CA THR A 136 -8.16 10.89 -23.56
C THR A 136 -7.83 12.27 -24.14
N ASP A 137 -6.71 12.83 -23.76
CA ASP A 137 -6.12 14.04 -24.36
C ASP A 137 -5.64 13.83 -25.80
N ARG A 138 -5.61 12.57 -26.28
CA ARG A 138 -5.06 12.21 -27.60
C ARG A 138 -6.11 11.56 -28.52
N VAL A 139 -6.85 10.59 -27.99
CA VAL A 139 -7.77 9.76 -28.79
C VAL A 139 -9.01 9.36 -27.98
N GLU A 140 -10.07 8.98 -28.67
CA GLU A 140 -11.21 8.29 -28.09
C GLU A 140 -11.05 6.77 -28.28
N ILE A 141 -11.13 6.03 -27.18
CA ILE A 141 -10.99 4.57 -27.15
C ILE A 141 -12.37 3.95 -26.92
N LYS A 142 -12.91 3.24 -27.89
CA LYS A 142 -14.16 2.48 -27.73
C LYS A 142 -13.96 1.33 -26.74
N ALA A 143 -14.87 1.21 -25.78
CA ALA A 143 -14.81 0.17 -24.75
C ALA A 143 -16.23 -0.23 -24.33
N SER A 144 -16.48 -1.52 -24.19
CA SER A 144 -17.72 -2.06 -23.63
C SER A 144 -17.69 -2.21 -22.12
N ARG A 145 -16.48 -2.24 -21.54
CA ARG A 145 -16.21 -2.28 -20.09
C ARG A 145 -15.04 -1.37 -19.77
N VAL A 146 -15.16 -0.64 -18.67
CA VAL A 146 -14.11 0.24 -18.15
C VAL A 146 -13.94 -0.05 -16.66
N VAL A 147 -12.71 -0.13 -16.22
CA VAL A 147 -12.35 -0.24 -14.79
C VAL A 147 -11.67 1.06 -14.37
N LEU A 148 -12.19 1.74 -13.37
CA LEU A 148 -11.55 2.88 -12.75
C LEU A 148 -10.65 2.41 -11.62
N THR A 149 -9.34 2.54 -11.83
CA THR A 149 -8.29 2.28 -10.83
C THR A 149 -7.49 3.55 -10.51
N SER A 150 -8.11 4.70 -10.75
CA SER A 150 -7.48 6.03 -10.69
C SER A 150 -7.30 6.57 -9.25
N GLY A 151 -7.41 5.70 -8.23
CA GLY A 151 -7.12 6.05 -6.85
C GLY A 151 -7.88 7.29 -6.38
N SER A 152 -7.19 8.28 -5.87
CA SER A 152 -7.76 9.54 -5.38
C SER A 152 -8.49 10.35 -6.46
N TRP A 153 -8.13 10.17 -7.74
CA TRP A 153 -8.75 10.88 -8.87
C TRP A 153 -10.03 10.21 -9.41
N THR A 154 -10.48 9.12 -8.80
CA THR A 154 -11.67 8.38 -9.27
C THR A 154 -12.89 9.29 -9.42
N ASN A 155 -13.17 10.15 -8.45
CA ASN A 155 -14.31 11.05 -8.51
C ASN A 155 -14.21 12.13 -9.61
N ASN A 156 -12.98 12.48 -10.02
CA ASN A 156 -12.78 13.41 -11.14
C ASN A 156 -13.35 12.83 -12.44
N LEU A 157 -13.20 11.53 -12.66
CA LEU A 157 -13.76 10.83 -13.82
C LEU A 157 -15.25 10.52 -13.69
N LEU A 158 -15.79 10.54 -12.47
CA LEU A 158 -17.20 10.31 -12.18
C LEU A 158 -18.04 11.60 -12.17
N LYS A 159 -17.45 12.79 -12.29
CA LYS A 159 -18.16 14.10 -12.18
C LYS A 159 -19.41 14.23 -13.05
N ASN A 160 -19.39 13.65 -14.25
CA ASN A 160 -20.52 13.71 -15.20
C ASN A 160 -21.50 12.53 -15.02
N THR A 161 -21.36 11.77 -13.96
CA THR A 161 -22.25 10.69 -13.57
C THR A 161 -22.96 11.06 -12.25
N ARG A 162 -23.98 10.33 -11.87
CA ARG A 162 -24.59 10.47 -10.54
C ARG A 162 -23.94 9.53 -9.53
N LEU A 163 -22.71 9.06 -9.80
CA LEU A 163 -21.92 8.25 -8.89
C LEU A 163 -20.92 9.15 -8.16
N ASN A 164 -20.84 8.96 -6.88
CA ASN A 164 -19.82 9.55 -6.04
C ASN A 164 -19.33 8.47 -5.07
N LEU A 165 -18.03 8.18 -5.09
CA LEU A 165 -17.41 7.30 -4.12
C LEU A 165 -16.73 8.17 -3.05
N PRO A 166 -16.95 7.94 -1.77
CA PRO A 166 -16.34 8.75 -0.73
C PRO A 166 -14.84 8.43 -0.56
N VAL A 167 -14.08 8.59 -1.63
CA VAL A 167 -12.62 8.44 -1.64
C VAL A 167 -11.98 9.83 -1.64
N LYS A 168 -11.10 10.08 -0.69
CA LYS A 168 -10.41 11.35 -0.50
C LYS A 168 -8.90 11.18 -0.58
N PRO A 169 -8.16 12.15 -1.16
CA PRO A 169 -6.71 12.13 -1.13
C PRO A 169 -6.19 12.43 0.28
N VAL A 170 -5.29 11.58 0.77
CA VAL A 170 -4.50 11.85 1.97
C VAL A 170 -3.03 11.74 1.57
N LYS A 171 -2.32 12.87 1.58
CA LYS A 171 -0.94 12.93 1.14
C LYS A 171 -0.02 12.32 2.19
N GLY A 172 0.86 11.43 1.75
CA GLY A 172 1.94 10.88 2.53
C GLY A 172 3.27 11.21 1.90
N TYR A 173 4.32 11.17 2.70
CA TYR A 173 5.68 11.47 2.26
C TYR A 173 6.59 10.28 2.49
N SER A 174 7.63 10.16 1.69
CA SER A 174 8.72 9.23 1.93
C SER A 174 10.07 9.84 1.56
N LEU A 175 11.08 9.38 2.28
CA LEU A 175 12.50 9.60 2.03
C LEU A 175 13.11 8.26 1.70
N THR A 176 13.86 8.15 0.60
CA THR A 176 14.61 6.94 0.24
C THR A 176 16.09 7.28 0.20
N LEU A 177 16.86 6.58 1.00
CA LEU A 177 18.31 6.78 1.16
C LEU A 177 19.06 5.61 0.53
N ASP A 178 20.14 5.89 -0.17
CA ASP A 178 21.08 4.87 -0.66
C ASP A 178 21.93 4.36 0.50
N THR A 179 21.87 3.08 0.77
CA THR A 179 22.62 2.41 1.82
C THR A 179 23.79 1.57 1.29
N SER A 180 24.08 1.63 0.01
CA SER A 180 25.13 0.83 -0.64
C SER A 180 26.55 1.09 -0.12
N ILE A 181 26.76 2.23 0.51
CA ILE A 181 28.04 2.60 1.14
C ILE A 181 28.24 2.04 2.54
N LEU A 182 27.19 1.49 3.15
CA LEU A 182 27.23 0.92 4.48
C LEU A 182 27.66 -0.54 4.44
N ASN A 183 28.48 -0.97 5.42
CA ASN A 183 28.90 -2.36 5.53
C ASN A 183 27.75 -3.29 5.96
N ASP A 184 26.82 -2.78 6.75
CA ASP A 184 25.61 -3.50 7.16
C ASP A 184 24.40 -2.54 7.20
N THR A 185 23.20 -3.06 7.05
CA THR A 185 21.96 -2.29 6.95
C THR A 185 20.82 -3.02 7.66
N PRO A 186 19.76 -2.31 8.09
CA PRO A 186 18.56 -2.96 8.58
C PRO A 186 18.03 -4.01 7.58
N LYS A 187 17.55 -5.13 8.11
CA LYS A 187 17.18 -6.31 7.29
C LYS A 187 15.69 -6.47 7.09
N MET A 188 14.91 -6.03 8.08
CA MET A 188 13.46 -6.19 8.04
C MET A 188 12.73 -4.86 8.14
N PRO A 189 11.50 -4.77 7.58
CA PRO A 189 10.65 -3.61 7.78
C PRO A 189 10.28 -3.42 9.25
N ILE A 190 10.48 -2.20 9.74
CA ILE A 190 10.07 -1.77 11.08
C ILE A 190 8.97 -0.73 10.96
N ILE A 191 7.89 -0.89 11.73
CA ILE A 191 6.84 0.11 11.88
C ILE A 191 6.86 0.58 13.33
N ASP A 192 7.21 1.84 13.55
CA ASP A 192 7.11 2.46 14.86
C ASP A 192 5.69 2.99 15.06
N GLU A 193 4.92 2.33 15.91
CA GLU A 193 3.52 2.68 16.18
C GLU A 193 3.40 4.00 16.98
N GLY A 194 4.42 4.37 17.75
CA GLY A 194 4.44 5.63 18.52
C GLY A 194 4.55 6.87 17.64
N ILE A 195 5.27 6.78 16.52
CA ILE A 195 5.51 7.88 15.58
C ILE A 195 4.85 7.66 14.21
N HIS A 196 4.14 6.56 14.02
CA HIS A 196 3.43 6.19 12.78
C HIS A 196 4.31 6.28 11.52
N THR A 197 5.53 5.76 11.61
CA THR A 197 6.52 5.77 10.54
C THR A 197 6.99 4.35 10.26
N ALA A 198 7.10 4.02 8.97
CA ALA A 198 7.63 2.75 8.49
C ALA A 198 9.04 2.96 7.94
N PHE A 199 9.94 2.05 8.29
CA PHE A 199 11.31 1.95 7.81
C PHE A 199 11.43 0.64 7.04
N THR A 200 11.68 0.71 5.75
CA THR A 200 11.65 -0.48 4.89
C THR A 200 12.94 -0.58 4.09
N PRO A 201 13.77 -1.61 4.36
CA PRO A 201 14.89 -1.96 3.50
C PRO A 201 14.37 -2.43 2.13
N LEU A 202 14.97 -1.93 1.05
CA LEU A 202 14.63 -2.24 -0.34
C LEU A 202 15.91 -2.35 -1.17
N GLY A 203 16.47 -3.56 -1.26
CA GLY A 203 17.78 -3.76 -1.87
C GLY A 203 18.86 -2.95 -1.17
N TYR A 204 19.54 -2.07 -1.90
CA TYR A 204 20.55 -1.15 -1.36
C TYR A 204 19.97 0.21 -0.92
N SER A 205 18.71 0.23 -0.53
CA SER A 205 18.05 1.47 -0.07
C SER A 205 17.28 1.25 1.22
N LEU A 206 17.19 2.29 2.03
CA LEU A 206 16.28 2.36 3.17
C LEU A 206 15.20 3.42 2.89
N ARG A 207 13.94 3.01 2.86
CA ARG A 207 12.80 3.91 2.71
C ARG A 207 12.17 4.22 4.06
N VAL A 208 12.11 5.50 4.38
CA VAL A 208 11.39 6.04 5.54
C VAL A 208 10.09 6.64 5.03
N ALA A 209 8.94 6.11 5.45
CA ALA A 209 7.62 6.55 4.99
C ALA A 209 6.70 6.84 6.16
N GLY A 210 6.10 8.01 6.17
CA GLY A 210 5.23 8.41 7.26
C GLY A 210 4.29 9.54 6.87
N THR A 211 3.74 10.16 7.88
CA THR A 211 2.85 11.32 7.83
C THR A 211 1.52 11.10 7.08
N ALA A 212 0.53 11.89 7.43
CA ALA A 212 -0.75 11.97 6.75
C ALA A 212 -1.18 13.44 6.72
N GLU A 213 -1.44 13.96 5.51
CA GLU A 213 -1.83 15.33 5.31
C GLU A 213 -3.17 15.42 4.58
N PHE A 214 -4.13 16.08 5.19
CA PHE A 214 -5.50 16.24 4.70
C PHE A 214 -5.67 17.61 4.02
N ALA A 215 -4.93 17.84 2.93
CA ALA A 215 -4.88 19.11 2.21
C ALA A 215 -5.49 19.03 0.79
N GLY A 216 -6.29 17.99 0.51
CA GLY A 216 -6.80 17.76 -0.84
C GLY A 216 -5.67 17.42 -1.82
N PHE A 217 -5.80 17.86 -3.07
CA PHE A 217 -4.77 17.72 -4.10
C PHE A 217 -3.81 18.91 -4.05
N ASN A 218 -2.97 18.94 -3.03
CA ASN A 218 -1.90 19.94 -2.89
C ASN A 218 -0.56 19.26 -3.23
N ASP A 219 0.12 19.77 -4.27
CA ASP A 219 1.39 19.23 -4.76
C ASP A 219 2.62 19.85 -4.06
N ASP A 220 2.44 20.83 -3.16
CA ASP A 220 3.54 21.45 -2.42
C ASP A 220 4.20 20.44 -1.47
N ILE A 221 5.51 20.40 -1.46
CA ILE A 221 6.28 19.66 -0.48
C ILE A 221 6.51 20.51 0.75
N HIS A 222 5.90 20.15 1.87
CA HIS A 222 6.05 20.86 3.13
C HIS A 222 7.32 20.44 3.86
N GLN A 223 8.30 21.35 3.99
CA GLN A 223 9.59 21.08 4.62
C GLN A 223 9.46 20.46 6.02
N LYS A 224 8.52 20.94 6.84
CA LYS A 224 8.27 20.36 8.18
C LYS A 224 7.94 18.86 8.16
N ARG A 225 7.33 18.35 7.07
CA ARG A 225 7.04 16.92 6.91
C ARG A 225 8.29 16.13 6.55
N ILE A 226 9.18 16.74 5.79
CA ILE A 226 10.49 16.16 5.45
C ILE A 226 11.39 16.15 6.70
N ASP A 227 11.48 17.26 7.42
CA ASP A 227 12.24 17.36 8.67
C ASP A 227 11.76 16.32 9.70
N TYR A 228 10.45 16.02 9.71
CA TYR A 228 9.91 14.96 10.53
C TYR A 228 10.46 13.58 10.14
N LEU A 229 10.55 13.26 8.84
CA LEU A 229 11.11 11.98 8.39
C LEU A 229 12.59 11.83 8.77
N TYR A 230 13.39 12.89 8.66
CA TYR A 230 14.77 12.89 9.11
C TYR A 230 14.88 12.64 10.62
N LYS A 231 14.10 13.37 11.43
CA LYS A 231 14.06 13.18 12.87
C LYS A 231 13.61 11.78 13.29
N THR A 232 12.65 11.20 12.56
CA THR A 232 12.20 9.83 12.85
C THR A 232 13.27 8.80 12.48
N LEU A 233 14.01 9.00 11.39
CA LEU A 233 15.16 8.17 11.04
C LEU A 233 16.22 8.22 12.14
N GLU A 234 16.64 9.43 12.55
CA GLU A 234 17.60 9.63 13.62
C GLU A 234 17.13 9.00 14.94
N SER A 235 15.84 9.04 15.24
CA SER A 235 15.28 8.51 16.48
C SER A 235 15.21 6.99 16.57
N ILE A 236 15.33 6.28 15.44
CA ILE A 236 15.31 4.80 15.35
C ILE A 236 16.67 4.25 14.93
N TYR A 237 17.31 4.88 13.98
CA TYR A 237 18.58 4.45 13.41
C TYR A 237 19.63 5.58 13.47
N PRO A 238 20.05 6.03 14.67
CA PRO A 238 21.00 7.14 14.80
C PRO A 238 22.33 6.84 14.10
N THR A 239 22.82 5.61 14.20
CA THR A 239 24.04 5.18 13.52
C THR A 239 23.92 5.24 12.00
N ILE A 240 22.79 4.82 11.42
CA ILE A 240 22.51 4.94 9.98
C ILE A 240 22.45 6.41 9.57
N SER A 241 21.70 7.21 10.33
CA SER A 241 21.54 8.65 10.07
C SER A 241 22.86 9.41 10.06
N ALA A 242 23.78 9.07 10.98
CA ALA A 242 25.09 9.70 11.07
C ALA A 242 26.06 9.33 9.93
N ASN A 243 25.86 8.17 9.29
CA ASN A 243 26.76 7.65 8.27
C ASN A 243 26.26 7.84 6.83
N LEU A 244 25.06 8.41 6.64
CA LEU A 244 24.50 8.70 5.32
C LEU A 244 24.45 10.20 5.05
N ASP A 245 24.62 10.56 3.80
CA ASP A 245 24.35 11.93 3.29
C ASP A 245 22.85 12.08 3.08
N LEU A 246 22.16 12.60 4.08
CA LEU A 246 20.71 12.74 4.07
C LEU A 246 20.19 13.69 2.98
N ASP A 247 21.01 14.68 2.57
CA ASP A 247 20.65 15.63 1.52
C ASP A 247 20.55 14.98 0.14
N LYS A 248 21.18 13.83 -0.05
CA LYS A 248 21.05 13.01 -1.25
C LYS A 248 19.84 12.09 -1.26
N GLY A 249 19.04 12.09 -0.19
CA GLY A 249 17.84 11.28 -0.09
C GLY A 249 16.78 11.66 -1.13
N ALA A 250 16.24 10.66 -1.82
CA ALA A 250 15.15 10.87 -2.77
C ALA A 250 13.84 11.11 -2.02
N LEU A 251 13.32 12.33 -2.13
CA LEU A 251 12.04 12.73 -1.56
C LEU A 251 10.91 12.39 -2.52
N TRP A 252 9.81 11.88 -1.99
CA TRP A 252 8.61 11.59 -2.74
C TRP A 252 7.35 11.81 -1.90
N TYR A 253 6.25 12.17 -2.55
CA TYR A 253 4.93 12.20 -1.96
C TYR A 253 3.90 11.53 -2.85
N GLY A 254 2.77 11.11 -2.27
CA GLY A 254 1.66 10.56 -3.02
C GLY A 254 0.34 10.65 -2.26
N PHE A 255 -0.77 10.61 -3.01
CA PHE A 255 -2.12 10.74 -2.49
C PHE A 255 -2.73 9.36 -2.25
N ARG A 256 -2.76 8.94 -0.98
CA ARG A 256 -3.47 7.71 -0.58
C ARG A 256 -4.97 7.88 -0.84
N PRO A 257 -5.61 6.97 -1.58
CA PRO A 257 -7.05 7.03 -1.84
C PRO A 257 -7.82 6.51 -0.62
N MET A 258 -8.05 7.35 0.38
CA MET A 258 -8.70 6.95 1.61
C MET A 258 -10.20 6.84 1.46
N SER A 259 -10.77 5.70 1.82
CA SER A 259 -12.20 5.51 2.06
C SER A 259 -12.53 5.79 3.55
N PRO A 260 -13.78 6.13 3.91
CA PRO A 260 -14.15 6.48 5.29
C PRO A 260 -13.98 5.34 6.29
N ASP A 261 -14.14 4.11 5.84
CA ASP A 261 -14.07 2.89 6.65
C ASP A 261 -12.78 2.08 6.44
N GLY A 262 -11.84 2.62 5.65
CA GLY A 262 -10.58 1.94 5.31
C GLY A 262 -10.71 0.82 4.28
N MET A 263 -11.94 0.44 3.88
CA MET A 263 -12.19 -0.65 2.94
C MET A 263 -12.16 -0.18 1.49
N PRO A 264 -11.54 -0.89 0.54
CA PRO A 264 -11.58 -0.53 -0.86
C PRO A 264 -12.97 -0.71 -1.48
N TYR A 265 -13.23 -0.02 -2.58
CA TYR A 265 -14.39 -0.20 -3.45
C TYR A 265 -13.98 -1.06 -4.64
N ILE A 266 -14.54 -2.27 -4.74
CA ILE A 266 -14.20 -3.25 -5.78
C ILE A 266 -15.49 -3.73 -6.45
N GLY A 267 -15.54 -3.75 -7.79
CA GLY A 267 -16.61 -4.39 -8.54
C GLY A 267 -17.47 -3.46 -9.38
N PRO A 268 -18.66 -3.93 -9.80
CA PRO A 268 -19.54 -3.19 -10.68
C PRO A 268 -20.17 -1.97 -10.01
N THR A 269 -20.47 -0.97 -10.81
CA THR A 269 -21.25 0.20 -10.40
C THR A 269 -22.70 0.12 -10.89
N LYS A 270 -23.50 1.13 -10.56
CA LYS A 270 -24.87 1.30 -11.12
C LYS A 270 -24.88 1.64 -12.62
N LEU A 271 -23.73 1.91 -13.23
CA LEU A 271 -23.58 2.16 -14.66
C LEU A 271 -23.09 0.90 -15.38
N SER A 272 -23.85 0.43 -16.35
CA SER A 272 -23.52 -0.81 -17.06
C SER A 272 -22.17 -0.71 -17.76
N GLY A 273 -21.30 -1.69 -17.53
CA GLY A 273 -19.95 -1.74 -18.08
C GLY A 273 -18.93 -0.92 -17.32
N LEU A 274 -19.30 -0.18 -16.26
CA LEU A 274 -18.37 0.55 -15.41
C LEU A 274 -18.10 -0.21 -14.12
N PHE A 275 -16.82 -0.49 -13.87
CA PHE A 275 -16.31 -1.12 -12.67
C PHE A 275 -15.33 -0.19 -11.96
N VAL A 276 -15.09 -0.44 -10.69
CA VAL A 276 -14.12 0.30 -9.88
C VAL A 276 -13.21 -0.65 -9.10
N ASN A 277 -11.98 -0.22 -8.87
CA ASN A 277 -11.04 -0.84 -7.93
C ASN A 277 -10.20 0.29 -7.33
N THR A 278 -10.62 0.84 -6.20
CA THR A 278 -10.09 2.07 -5.61
C THR A 278 -10.36 2.16 -4.12
N GLY A 279 -9.80 3.16 -3.45
CA GLY A 279 -10.11 3.41 -2.04
C GLY A 279 -9.31 2.56 -1.06
N HIS A 280 -8.15 2.02 -1.46
CA HIS A 280 -7.32 1.12 -0.65
C HIS A 280 -6.56 1.81 0.48
N GLY A 281 -6.57 3.12 0.53
CA GLY A 281 -5.89 3.89 1.57
C GLY A 281 -4.40 3.59 1.66
N HIS A 282 -3.93 3.29 2.87
CA HIS A 282 -2.55 2.90 3.14
C HIS A 282 -2.27 1.41 2.90
N SER A 283 -3.31 0.59 2.73
CA SER A 283 -3.20 -0.86 2.55
C SER A 283 -3.14 -1.28 1.06
N GLY A 284 -2.86 -0.35 0.16
CA GLY A 284 -2.89 -0.60 -1.28
C GLY A 284 -1.95 -1.71 -1.73
N TRP A 285 -0.72 -1.75 -1.21
CA TRP A 285 0.24 -2.84 -1.47
C TRP A 285 -0.31 -4.19 -0.99
N THR A 286 -0.69 -4.27 0.27
CA THR A 286 -1.20 -5.49 0.91
C THR A 286 -2.40 -6.08 0.19
N LEU A 287 -3.29 -5.25 -0.37
CA LEU A 287 -4.56 -5.69 -0.95
C LEU A 287 -4.53 -5.79 -2.49
N ALA A 288 -3.44 -5.39 -3.16
CA ALA A 288 -3.39 -5.18 -4.60
C ALA A 288 -3.81 -6.40 -5.41
N MET A 289 -3.12 -7.53 -5.21
CA MET A 289 -3.35 -8.74 -6.03
C MET A 289 -4.71 -9.37 -5.76
N GLY A 290 -5.12 -9.42 -4.47
CA GLY A 290 -6.44 -9.93 -4.09
C GLY A 290 -7.58 -9.08 -4.64
N SER A 291 -7.44 -7.75 -4.62
CA SER A 291 -8.42 -6.83 -5.21
C SER A 291 -8.55 -7.00 -6.72
N GLY A 292 -7.42 -7.23 -7.40
CA GLY A 292 -7.39 -7.49 -8.84
C GLY A 292 -8.09 -8.79 -9.20
N ASP A 293 -7.84 -9.86 -8.46
CA ASP A 293 -8.43 -11.19 -8.66
C ASP A 293 -9.95 -11.15 -8.42
N VAL A 294 -10.38 -10.58 -7.30
CA VAL A 294 -11.81 -10.38 -7.00
C VAL A 294 -12.52 -9.60 -8.11
N LEU A 295 -11.90 -8.51 -8.59
CA LEU A 295 -12.47 -7.72 -9.67
C LEU A 295 -12.57 -8.53 -10.97
N ALA A 296 -11.54 -9.30 -11.32
CA ALA A 296 -11.52 -10.15 -12.50
C ALA A 296 -12.65 -11.19 -12.45
N ASP A 297 -12.85 -11.85 -11.32
CA ASP A 297 -13.94 -12.81 -11.13
C ASP A 297 -15.32 -12.14 -11.30
N LEU A 298 -15.54 -10.97 -10.68
CA LEU A 298 -16.79 -10.22 -10.83
C LEU A 298 -17.03 -9.79 -12.29
N MET A 299 -16.00 -9.36 -13.01
CA MET A 299 -16.09 -9.00 -14.42
C MET A 299 -16.41 -10.19 -15.32
N LEU A 300 -15.89 -11.36 -14.98
CA LEU A 300 -16.12 -12.63 -15.69
C LEU A 300 -17.40 -13.34 -15.23
N LYS A 301 -18.13 -12.78 -14.26
CA LYS A 301 -19.31 -13.38 -13.64
C LYS A 301 -19.02 -14.72 -12.95
N LYS A 302 -17.80 -14.90 -12.47
CA LYS A 302 -17.40 -16.00 -11.61
C LYS A 302 -17.65 -15.65 -10.15
N GLN A 303 -17.72 -16.68 -9.31
CA GLN A 303 -17.80 -16.50 -7.87
C GLN A 303 -16.40 -16.26 -7.30
N PRO A 304 -16.14 -15.10 -6.66
CA PRO A 304 -14.88 -14.87 -5.98
C PRO A 304 -14.67 -15.84 -4.81
N LYS A 305 -13.40 -16.14 -4.52
CA LYS A 305 -13.02 -17.03 -3.41
C LYS A 305 -13.29 -16.47 -2.02
N ILE A 306 -13.45 -15.15 -1.93
CA ILE A 306 -13.73 -14.44 -0.68
C ILE A 306 -15.09 -13.75 -0.74
N GLU A 307 -15.66 -13.44 0.42
CA GLU A 307 -16.89 -12.63 0.50
C GLU A 307 -16.65 -11.22 -0.01
N VAL A 308 -17.35 -10.81 -1.06
CA VAL A 308 -17.14 -9.51 -1.73
C VAL A 308 -18.09 -8.41 -1.26
N LYS A 309 -19.19 -8.75 -0.60
CA LYS A 309 -20.21 -7.78 -0.17
C LYS A 309 -19.64 -6.57 0.57
N PRO A 310 -18.64 -6.72 1.45
CA PRO A 310 -18.03 -5.59 2.14
C PRO A 310 -17.26 -4.62 1.25
N PHE A 311 -16.88 -5.04 0.05
CA PHE A 311 -16.04 -4.27 -0.87
C PHE A 311 -16.84 -3.66 -2.03
N LEU A 312 -18.11 -4.06 -2.23
CA LEU A 312 -18.89 -3.60 -3.37
C LEU A 312 -19.06 -2.08 -3.38
N ALA A 313 -18.97 -1.48 -4.58
CA ALA A 313 -19.20 -0.04 -4.78
C ALA A 313 -20.60 0.41 -4.32
N SER A 314 -21.58 -0.51 -4.30
CA SER A 314 -22.93 -0.24 -3.84
C SER A 314 -23.05 0.10 -2.34
N ARG A 315 -22.02 -0.21 -1.52
CA ARG A 315 -22.01 0.17 -0.09
C ARG A 315 -21.79 1.68 0.14
N ALA A 316 -21.37 2.41 -0.89
CA ALA A 316 -21.13 3.85 -0.83
C ALA A 316 -22.42 4.70 -0.99
N VAL A 317 -23.59 4.08 -0.95
CA VAL A 317 -24.90 4.74 -1.15
C VAL A 317 -25.59 4.97 0.17
#